data_4f586f997f47b544b2dddfd62445f27c
#
_entry.id   4f586f997f47b544b2dddfd62445f27c
#
_cell.length_a   1.000
_cell.length_b   1.000
_cell.length_c   1.000
_cell.angle_alpha   90.00
_cell.angle_beta   90.00
_cell.angle_gamma   90.00
#
_symmetry.space_group_name_H-M   'P 1'
#
loop_
_entity.id
_entity.type
_entity.pdbx_description
1 polymer ?
#
loop_
_entity_poly.entity_id
_entity_poly.type
_entity_poly.pdbx_seq_one_letter_code
_entity_poly.pdbx_strand_id
1 'polypeptide(L)' 'VQVGNILKVLDMEFEEEETYTIVGSTEVDLSQNKISNESPIGAALLGAKKNQIVEVNAPAGIIKYKVLSITK' A
#
# COMPACT_ATOMS: atom_id res chain seq x y z
N VAL A 1 8.28 -0.77 -6.10
CA VAL A 1 6.86 -0.47 -6.35
C VAL A 1 6.74 0.80 -7.16
N GLN A 2 5.94 0.77 -8.19
CA GLN A 2 5.70 1.91 -9.08
C GLN A 2 4.20 2.08 -9.29
N VAL A 3 3.81 3.24 -9.81
CA VAL A 3 2.42 3.49 -10.20
C VAL A 3 2.00 2.42 -11.22
N GLY A 4 0.83 1.82 -11.01
CA GLY A 4 0.31 0.72 -11.81
C GLY A 4 0.57 -0.67 -11.23
N ASN A 5 1.42 -0.77 -10.20
CA ASN A 5 1.67 -2.06 -9.55
C ASN A 5 0.50 -2.43 -8.64
N ILE A 6 0.26 -3.74 -8.56
CA ILE A 6 -0.69 -4.33 -7.62
C ILE A 6 0.11 -4.94 -6.48
N LEU A 7 -0.21 -4.56 -5.27
CA LEU A 7 0.51 -4.99 -4.07
C LEU A 7 -0.39 -5.83 -3.19
N LYS A 8 0.13 -6.94 -2.72
CA LYS A 8 -0.50 -7.69 -1.63
C LYS A 8 0.31 -7.43 -0.37
N VAL A 9 -0.35 -6.89 0.65
CA VAL A 9 0.31 -6.51 1.90
C VAL A 9 -0.37 -7.18 3.08
N LEU A 10 0.38 -7.37 4.16
CA LEU A 10 -0.13 -7.89 5.42
C LEU A 10 -0.16 -6.75 6.43
N ASP A 11 -1.35 -6.45 6.95
CA ASP A 11 -1.50 -5.53 8.08
C ASP A 11 -0.98 -6.24 9.32
N MET A 12 0.13 -5.78 9.86
CA MET A 12 0.79 -6.44 10.97
C MET A 12 0.10 -6.24 12.32
N GLU A 13 -0.80 -5.25 12.41
CA GLU A 13 -1.55 -5.02 13.64
C GLU A 13 -2.69 -6.02 13.79
N PHE A 14 -3.41 -6.29 12.71
CA PHE A 14 -4.57 -7.20 12.71
C PHE A 14 -4.29 -8.52 12.01
N GLU A 15 -3.11 -8.69 11.46
CA GLU A 15 -2.72 -9.88 10.68
C GLU A 15 -3.68 -10.16 9.52
N GLU A 16 -4.13 -9.10 8.85
CA GLU A 16 -5.04 -9.21 7.71
C GLU A 16 -4.31 -8.89 6.41
N GLU A 17 -4.57 -9.70 5.39
CA GLU A 17 -4.03 -9.47 4.06
C GLU A 17 -4.94 -8.53 3.29
N GLU A 18 -4.34 -7.56 2.61
CA GLU A 18 -5.05 -6.62 1.76
C GLU A 18 -4.32 -6.44 0.44
N THR A 19 -5.07 -6.17 -0.61
CA THR A 19 -4.53 -5.92 -1.93
C THR A 19 -4.80 -4.48 -2.33
N TYR A 20 -3.74 -3.76 -2.72
CA TYR A 20 -3.84 -2.37 -3.16
C TYR A 20 -3.24 -2.22 -4.55
N THR A 21 -3.81 -1.32 -5.33
CA THR A 21 -3.24 -0.89 -6.60
C THR A 21 -2.81 0.57 -6.47
N ILE A 22 -1.55 0.86 -6.80
CA ILE A 22 -1.05 2.23 -6.78
C ILE A 22 -1.42 2.89 -8.10
N VAL A 23 -2.13 4.01 -8.04
CA VAL A 23 -2.58 4.73 -9.23
C VAL A 23 -2.26 6.22 -9.08
N GLY A 24 -2.38 6.96 -10.18
CA GLY A 24 -2.32 8.41 -10.13
C GLY A 24 -3.55 8.97 -9.41
N SER A 25 -3.45 10.22 -8.94
CA SER A 25 -4.50 10.83 -8.12
C SER A 25 -5.86 10.92 -8.81
N THR A 26 -5.89 10.92 -10.14
CA THR A 26 -7.14 10.97 -10.90
C THR A 26 -7.83 9.61 -11.03
N GLU A 27 -7.15 8.54 -10.69
CA GLU A 27 -7.68 7.17 -10.86
C GLU A 27 -8.02 6.50 -9.53
N VAL A 28 -7.97 7.24 -8.43
CA VAL A 28 -8.23 6.70 -7.09
C VAL A 28 -9.65 6.16 -7.01
N ASP A 29 -9.79 4.94 -6.52
CA ASP A 29 -11.08 4.32 -6.27
C ASP A 29 -10.95 3.40 -5.05
N LEU A 30 -11.40 3.89 -3.91
CA LEU A 30 -11.29 3.15 -2.66
C LEU A 30 -12.14 1.89 -2.65
N SER A 31 -13.22 1.84 -3.43
CA SER A 31 -14.04 0.63 -3.51
C SER A 31 -13.32 -0.52 -4.21
N GLN A 32 -12.29 -0.20 -5.01
CA GLN A 32 -11.45 -1.19 -5.68
C GLN A 32 -10.04 -1.24 -5.11
N ASN A 33 -9.81 -0.63 -3.95
CA ASN A 33 -8.50 -0.53 -3.30
C ASN A 33 -7.43 0.11 -4.21
N LYS A 34 -7.85 1.07 -5.03
CA LYS A 34 -6.94 1.87 -5.83
C LYS A 34 -6.58 3.11 -5.03
N ILE A 35 -5.32 3.21 -4.64
CA ILE A 35 -4.85 4.29 -3.80
C ILE A 35 -3.86 5.17 -4.56
N SER A 36 -3.85 6.45 -4.20
CA SER A 36 -2.95 7.41 -4.84
C SER A 36 -1.51 7.20 -4.39
N ASN A 37 -0.57 7.41 -5.33
CA ASN A 37 0.85 7.49 -4.99
C ASN A 37 1.16 8.68 -4.07
N GLU A 38 0.22 9.61 -3.92
CA GLU A 38 0.37 10.75 -3.02
C GLU A 38 -0.26 10.52 -1.65
N SER A 39 -1.05 9.46 -1.47
CA SER A 39 -1.62 9.14 -0.17
C SER A 39 -0.55 8.64 0.78
N PRO A 40 -0.74 8.76 2.11
CA PRO A 40 0.25 8.29 3.07
C PRO A 40 0.63 6.81 2.88
N ILE A 41 -0.36 5.95 2.67
CA ILE A 41 -0.10 4.52 2.47
C ILE A 41 0.52 4.27 1.10
N GLY A 42 0.03 4.93 0.05
CA GLY A 42 0.58 4.78 -1.29
C GLY A 42 2.01 5.29 -1.39
N ALA A 43 2.29 6.45 -0.80
CA ALA A 43 3.63 7.02 -0.79
C ALA A 43 4.61 6.13 0.00
N ALA A 44 4.16 5.56 1.10
CA ALA A 44 4.99 4.67 1.91
C ALA A 44 5.30 3.36 1.18
N LEU A 45 4.34 2.84 0.44
CA LEU A 45 4.52 1.60 -0.32
C LEU A 45 5.32 1.81 -1.61
N LEU A 46 5.28 3.03 -2.15
CA LEU A 46 6.02 3.35 -3.37
C LEU A 46 7.52 3.21 -3.12
N GLY A 47 8.18 2.40 -3.91
CA GLY A 47 9.60 2.10 -3.72
C GLY A 47 9.87 0.92 -2.79
N ALA A 48 8.84 0.36 -2.15
CA ALA A 48 9.01 -0.81 -1.29
C ALA A 48 9.34 -2.05 -2.12
N LYS A 49 9.95 -3.02 -1.47
CA LYS A 49 10.33 -4.29 -2.10
C LYS A 49 9.56 -5.43 -1.45
N LYS A 50 9.47 -6.55 -2.15
CA LYS A 50 8.87 -7.76 -1.62
C LYS A 50 9.50 -8.14 -0.27
N ASN A 51 8.67 -8.50 0.68
CA ASN A 51 9.06 -8.87 2.05
C ASN A 51 9.56 -7.69 2.90
N GLN A 52 9.45 -6.47 2.40
CA GLN A 52 9.82 -5.29 3.19
C GLN A 52 8.68 -4.89 4.11
N ILE A 53 9.01 -4.47 5.32
CA ILE A 53 8.04 -3.91 6.25
C ILE A 53 8.04 -2.39 6.08
N VAL A 54 6.86 -1.82 5.87
CA VAL A 54 6.68 -0.40 5.62
C VAL A 54 5.86 0.20 6.76
N GLU A 55 6.32 1.32 7.31
CA GLU A 55 5.57 2.06 8.31
C GLU A 55 4.80 3.18 7.64
N VAL A 56 3.51 3.26 7.96
CA VAL A 56 2.62 4.29 7.43
C VAL A 56 2.15 5.18 8.56
N ASN A 57 2.36 6.48 8.44
CA ASN A 57 1.83 7.45 9.40
C ASN A 57 0.35 7.70 9.11
N ALA A 58 -0.50 7.25 10.02
CA ALA A 58 -1.94 7.48 9.94
C ALA A 58 -2.38 8.39 11.08
N PRO A 59 -3.55 9.04 10.98
CA PRO A 59 -4.04 9.89 12.07
C PRO A 59 -4.19 9.17 13.40
N ALA A 60 -4.44 7.86 13.37
CA ALA A 60 -4.58 7.04 14.58
C ALA A 60 -3.24 6.49 15.10
N GLY A 61 -2.13 6.74 14.40
CA GLY A 61 -0.82 6.24 14.78
C GLY A 61 -0.09 5.58 13.62
N ILE A 62 1.03 4.92 13.92
CA ILE A 62 1.84 4.26 12.91
C ILE A 62 1.30 2.84 12.68
N ILE A 63 1.04 2.52 11.42
CA ILE A 63 0.59 1.20 10.99
C ILE A 63 1.70 0.55 10.18
N LYS A 64 2.01 -0.69 10.49
CA LYS A 64 3.05 -1.44 9.77
C LYS A 64 2.41 -2.41 8.79
N TYR A 65 2.91 -2.39 7.56
CA TYR A 65 2.50 -3.32 6.51
C TYR A 65 3.72 -4.07 5.99
N LYS A 66 3.55 -5.37 5.82
CA LYS A 66 4.57 -6.18 5.16
C LYS A 66 4.15 -6.43 3.71
N VAL A 67 5.02 -6.11 2.78
CA VAL A 67 4.75 -6.34 1.35
C VAL A 67 4.92 -7.83 1.06
N LEU A 68 3.83 -8.50 0.74
CA LEU A 68 3.83 -9.95 0.48
C LEU A 68 4.15 -10.25 -0.99
N SER A 69 3.60 -9.46 -1.91
CA SER A 69 3.87 -9.64 -3.32
C SER A 69 3.66 -8.33 -4.08
N ILE A 70 4.34 -8.22 -5.21
CA ILE A 70 4.24 -7.08 -6.12
C ILE A 70 4.00 -7.64 -7.51
N THR A 71 2.90 -7.20 -8.15
CA THR A 71 2.58 -7.60 -9.54
C THR A 71 2.26 -6.36 -10.35
N LYS A 72 2.40 -6.49 -11.64
CA LYS A 72 2.01 -5.42 -12.55
C LYS A 72 0.59 -5.63 -13.06
#